data_20c7fe07d23ff4df1019669a1cf8ad5e
#
_entry.id   20c7fe07d23ff4df1019669a1cf8ad5e
#
_cell.length_a   1.000
_cell.length_b   1.000
_cell.length_c   1.000
_cell.angle_alpha   90.00
_cell.angle_beta   90.00
_cell.angle_gamma   90.00
#
_symmetry.space_group_name_H-M   'P 1'
#
loop_
_entity.id
_entity.type
_entity.pdbx_description
1 polymer ?
#
loop_
_entity_poly.entity_id
_entity_poly.type
_entity_poly.pdbx_seq_one_letter_code
_entity_poly.pdbx_strand_id
1 'polypeptide(L)'
;MSEEETAPEERELRNTLYRRLTRGQRKLTRGRMLVYRIAVFVGWGLLRFFWNTCRLMPVAGLDVARETLRVHRSVIPVYWHQHIVFGIQALRLLEPHGLTPGFLITPSVDGTAPAMLARRIGGHVIRGSSTHTGARALRDFYEAIVKQQVSPAITPDGPRGPVHEFKQGAVVLAQLTGKPILPIAVSASRTLRFSTWDRFELPVPFSRVQISIGDPVIVPRGFDPDALAGLQKKLGETLLALKASGYAALGKRAG
;
A
#
# COMPACT_ATOMS: atom_id res chain seq x y z
N MET A 1 -6.47 22.29 -35.18
CA MET A 1 -7.42 23.26 -34.64
C MET A 1 -7.95 22.57 -33.38
N SER A 2 -7.30 22.61 -32.41
CA SER A 2 -6.94 23.42 -31.20
C SER A 2 -8.05 23.24 -30.15
N GLU A 3 -7.91 22.14 -29.36
CA GLU A 3 -8.54 21.93 -28.05
C GLU A 3 -7.67 22.58 -26.97
N GLU A 4 -7.66 23.90 -26.91
CA GLU A 4 -6.99 24.62 -25.82
C GLU A 4 -7.59 26.01 -25.69
N GLU A 5 -8.58 26.10 -24.83
CA GLU A 5 -8.84 27.31 -24.01
C GLU A 5 -10.09 27.08 -23.14
N THR A 6 -10.01 26.18 -22.20
CA THR A 6 -10.99 26.20 -21.11
C THR A 6 -10.72 27.45 -20.28
N ALA A 7 -11.69 28.38 -20.30
CA ALA A 7 -11.61 29.68 -19.68
C ALA A 7 -11.17 29.61 -18.21
N PRO A 8 -10.40 30.62 -17.72
CA PRO A 8 -9.94 30.68 -16.32
C PRO A 8 -11.07 30.52 -15.30
N GLU A 9 -12.28 30.93 -15.62
CA GLU A 9 -13.48 30.72 -14.80
C GLU A 9 -13.86 29.25 -14.60
N GLU A 10 -13.77 28.40 -15.62
CA GLU A 10 -14.05 26.96 -15.47
C GLU A 10 -13.01 26.26 -14.59
N ARG A 11 -11.74 26.68 -14.67
CA ARG A 11 -10.66 26.20 -13.78
C ARG A 11 -10.91 26.62 -12.33
N GLU A 12 -11.37 27.84 -12.12
CA GLU A 12 -11.65 28.38 -10.79
C GLU A 12 -12.92 27.76 -10.19
N LEU A 13 -13.97 27.58 -11.01
CA LEU A 13 -15.20 26.87 -10.63
C LEU A 13 -14.91 25.40 -10.27
N ARG A 14 -14.11 24.72 -11.06
CA ARG A 14 -13.68 23.32 -10.82
C ARG A 14 -12.82 23.20 -9.58
N ASN A 15 -11.92 24.16 -9.32
CA ASN A 15 -11.13 24.22 -8.09
C ASN A 15 -11.99 24.55 -6.86
N THR A 16 -13.01 25.37 -7.02
CA THR A 16 -13.94 25.75 -5.94
C THR A 16 -14.91 24.61 -5.61
N LEU A 17 -15.45 23.93 -6.63
CA LEU A 17 -16.25 22.71 -6.48
C LEU A 17 -15.41 21.57 -5.86
N TYR A 18 -14.17 21.38 -6.31
CA TYR A 18 -13.24 20.43 -5.72
C TYR A 18 -12.96 20.75 -4.25
N ARG A 19 -12.70 22.03 -3.89
CA ARG A 19 -12.54 22.46 -2.51
C ARG A 19 -13.81 22.28 -1.67
N ARG A 20 -15.01 22.39 -2.23
CA ARG A 20 -16.28 22.12 -1.53
C ARG A 20 -16.53 20.63 -1.37
N LEU A 21 -16.25 19.81 -2.37
CA LEU A 21 -16.43 18.36 -2.34
C LEU A 21 -15.36 17.63 -1.48
N THR A 22 -14.13 18.17 -1.41
CA THR A 22 -13.04 17.62 -0.59
C THR A 22 -12.97 18.20 0.83
N ARG A 23 -13.61 19.34 1.09
CA ARG A 23 -13.93 19.79 2.44
C ARG A 23 -15.07 18.91 2.96
N GLY A 24 -14.74 17.75 3.45
CA GLY A 24 -15.65 17.03 4.34
C GLY A 24 -16.11 18.06 5.39
N GLN A 25 -17.41 18.31 5.49
CA GLN A 25 -18.03 19.33 6.35
C GLN A 25 -17.77 19.12 7.86
N ARG A 26 -16.92 18.17 8.20
CA ARG A 26 -16.58 17.81 9.57
C ARG A 26 -15.38 18.62 10.04
N LYS A 27 -15.63 19.59 10.89
CA LYS A 27 -14.55 20.34 11.58
C LYS A 27 -13.82 19.44 12.57
N LEU A 28 -12.50 19.58 12.63
CA LEU A 28 -11.67 18.88 13.62
C LEU A 28 -11.83 19.59 14.98
N THR A 29 -12.77 19.12 15.80
CA THR A 29 -12.99 19.65 17.16
C THR A 29 -12.02 18.99 18.17
N ARG A 30 -11.82 19.63 19.33
CA ARG A 30 -10.99 19.06 20.41
C ARG A 30 -11.49 17.68 20.86
N GLY A 31 -12.80 17.50 21.00
CA GLY A 31 -13.40 16.20 21.35
C GLY A 31 -13.13 15.13 20.28
N ARG A 32 -13.26 15.47 19.00
CA ARG A 32 -12.93 14.53 17.90
C ARG A 32 -11.46 14.17 17.88
N MET A 33 -10.55 15.12 18.16
CA MET A 33 -9.13 14.82 18.26
C MET A 33 -8.83 13.85 19.41
N LEU A 34 -9.51 14.00 20.55
CA LEU A 34 -9.38 13.05 21.67
C LEU A 34 -9.84 11.64 21.25
N VAL A 35 -11.00 11.54 20.60
CA VAL A 35 -11.50 10.25 20.07
C VAL A 35 -10.49 9.63 19.10
N TYR A 36 -9.89 10.42 18.19
CA TYR A 36 -8.88 9.90 17.27
C TYR A 36 -7.61 9.44 17.98
N ARG A 37 -7.16 10.16 19.02
CA ARG A 37 -6.01 9.72 19.84
C ARG A 37 -6.27 8.38 20.53
N ILE A 38 -7.46 8.24 21.12
CA ILE A 38 -7.89 6.97 21.75
C ILE A 38 -7.97 5.87 20.70
N ALA A 39 -8.63 6.11 19.55
CA ALA A 39 -8.74 5.14 18.47
C ALA A 39 -7.37 4.71 17.93
N VAL A 40 -6.43 5.65 17.78
CA VAL A 40 -5.04 5.36 17.36
C VAL A 40 -4.31 4.55 18.43
N PHE A 41 -4.48 4.87 19.70
CA PHE A 41 -3.86 4.12 20.80
C PHE A 41 -4.38 2.68 20.84
N VAL A 42 -5.69 2.51 20.77
CA VAL A 42 -6.33 1.18 20.72
C VAL A 42 -5.91 0.42 19.45
N GLY A 43 -5.99 1.05 18.28
CA GLY A 43 -5.59 0.45 17.01
C GLY A 43 -4.12 0.01 17.00
N TRP A 44 -3.23 0.84 17.55
CA TRP A 44 -1.83 0.49 17.74
C TRP A 44 -1.65 -0.69 18.70
N GLY A 45 -2.38 -0.69 19.82
CA GLY A 45 -2.36 -1.80 20.78
C GLY A 45 -2.80 -3.11 20.14
N LEU A 46 -3.88 -3.08 19.34
CA LEU A 46 -4.37 -4.24 18.60
C LEU A 46 -3.35 -4.73 17.56
N LEU A 47 -2.75 -3.84 16.77
CA LEU A 47 -1.70 -4.22 15.81
C LEU A 47 -0.53 -4.92 16.52
N ARG A 48 -0.05 -4.33 17.61
CA ARG A 48 1.02 -4.94 18.42
C ARG A 48 0.62 -6.28 19.00
N PHE A 49 -0.62 -6.39 19.48
CA PHE A 49 -1.14 -7.66 19.99
C PHE A 49 -1.09 -8.75 18.92
N PHE A 50 -1.61 -8.51 17.72
CA PHE A 50 -1.56 -9.48 16.62
C PHE A 50 -0.14 -9.79 16.19
N TRP A 51 0.72 -8.78 16.04
CA TRP A 51 2.12 -9.00 15.62
C TRP A 51 2.93 -9.77 16.66
N ASN A 52 2.71 -9.53 17.96
CA ASN A 52 3.48 -10.18 19.02
C ASN A 52 2.93 -11.56 19.40
N THR A 53 1.66 -11.82 19.18
CA THR A 53 1.05 -13.13 19.48
C THR A 53 1.18 -14.13 18.34
N CYS A 54 1.27 -13.66 17.08
CA CYS A 54 1.52 -14.54 15.95
C CYS A 54 3.02 -14.94 15.88
N ARG A 55 3.25 -16.21 15.58
CA ARG A 55 4.61 -16.72 15.37
C ARG A 55 5.05 -16.46 13.93
N LEU A 56 5.90 -15.46 13.76
CA LEU A 56 6.48 -15.17 12.47
C LEU A 56 7.50 -16.25 12.09
N MET A 57 7.34 -16.83 10.91
CA MET A 57 8.30 -17.75 10.31
C MET A 57 9.43 -16.96 9.64
N PRO A 58 10.60 -17.57 9.36
CA PRO A 58 11.65 -16.90 8.58
C PRO A 58 11.07 -16.32 7.28
N VAL A 59 11.39 -15.05 7.02
CA VAL A 59 10.88 -14.34 5.84
C VAL A 59 11.50 -14.91 4.58
N ALA A 60 10.69 -15.48 3.70
CA ALA A 60 11.16 -15.95 2.41
C ALA A 60 11.50 -14.75 1.51
N GLY A 61 12.64 -14.81 0.81
CA GLY A 61 13.09 -13.73 -0.09
C GLY A 61 13.67 -12.49 0.63
N LEU A 62 13.98 -12.58 1.92
CA LEU A 62 14.53 -11.45 2.68
C LEU A 62 15.86 -10.95 2.08
N ASP A 63 16.73 -11.84 1.65
CA ASP A 63 18.03 -11.47 1.08
C ASP A 63 17.89 -10.77 -0.27
N VAL A 64 16.92 -11.19 -1.09
CA VAL A 64 16.55 -10.50 -2.34
C VAL A 64 16.06 -9.09 -2.04
N ALA A 65 15.19 -8.91 -1.04
CA ALA A 65 14.72 -7.59 -0.65
C ALA A 65 15.85 -6.69 -0.13
N ARG A 66 16.77 -7.23 0.68
CA ARG A 66 17.94 -6.51 1.20
C ARG A 66 18.83 -6.00 0.08
N GLU A 67 19.17 -6.87 -0.87
CA GLU A 67 20.02 -6.50 -1.98
C GLU A 67 19.33 -5.46 -2.88
N THR A 68 18.03 -5.63 -3.13
CA THR A 68 17.22 -4.66 -3.89
C THR A 68 17.25 -3.28 -3.24
N LEU A 69 17.06 -3.20 -1.93
CA LEU A 69 17.10 -1.95 -1.17
C LEU A 69 18.50 -1.33 -1.16
N ARG A 70 19.54 -2.16 -1.04
CA ARG A 70 20.94 -1.69 -1.10
C ARG A 70 21.25 -1.00 -2.43
N VAL A 71 20.78 -1.57 -3.55
CA VAL A 71 21.03 -1.05 -4.90
C VAL A 71 20.13 0.15 -5.22
N HIS A 72 18.83 0.03 -4.97
CA HIS A 72 17.85 1.00 -5.45
C HIS A 72 17.44 2.06 -4.42
N ARG A 73 17.84 1.91 -3.14
CA ARG A 73 17.52 2.81 -2.02
C ARG A 73 16.04 2.92 -1.66
N SER A 74 15.15 2.78 -2.64
CA SER A 74 13.70 2.72 -2.46
C SER A 74 13.10 1.75 -3.46
N VAL A 75 11.97 1.16 -3.10
CA VAL A 75 11.22 0.19 -3.90
C VAL A 75 9.74 0.55 -3.87
N ILE A 76 8.93 -0.14 -4.65
CA ILE A 76 7.46 -0.04 -4.62
C ILE A 76 6.92 -1.37 -4.08
N PRO A 77 6.77 -1.52 -2.74
CA PRO A 77 6.19 -2.72 -2.18
C PRO A 77 4.72 -2.85 -2.59
N VAL A 78 4.33 -4.02 -3.09
CA VAL A 78 2.95 -4.32 -3.47
C VAL A 78 2.46 -5.57 -2.75
N TYR A 79 1.25 -5.49 -2.17
CA TYR A 79 0.56 -6.62 -1.54
C TYR A 79 -0.95 -6.41 -1.61
N TRP A 80 -1.73 -7.50 -1.59
CA TRP A 80 -3.18 -7.39 -1.64
C TRP A 80 -3.75 -6.67 -0.42
N HIS A 81 -4.81 -5.87 -0.60
CA HIS A 81 -5.46 -5.10 0.46
C HIS A 81 -5.91 -5.98 1.62
N GLN A 82 -6.36 -7.20 1.34
CA GLN A 82 -6.75 -8.19 2.34
C GLN A 82 -5.66 -8.50 3.38
N HIS A 83 -4.39 -8.26 3.07
CA HIS A 83 -3.25 -8.56 3.95
C HIS A 83 -2.66 -7.34 4.65
N ILE A 84 -3.35 -6.20 4.67
CA ILE A 84 -2.78 -4.91 5.10
C ILE A 84 -2.10 -4.97 6.48
N VAL A 85 -2.66 -5.70 7.45
CA VAL A 85 -2.11 -5.77 8.83
C VAL A 85 -0.70 -6.37 8.84
N PHE A 86 -0.50 -7.49 8.18
CA PHE A 86 0.81 -8.14 8.12
C PHE A 86 1.65 -7.68 6.93
N GLY A 87 1.06 -7.06 5.91
CA GLY A 87 1.77 -6.29 4.91
C GLY A 87 2.55 -5.12 5.53
N ILE A 88 1.93 -4.37 6.42
CA ILE A 88 2.61 -3.33 7.21
C ILE A 88 3.73 -3.94 8.07
N GLN A 89 3.51 -5.09 8.70
CA GLN A 89 4.56 -5.77 9.46
C GLN A 89 5.73 -6.18 8.57
N ALA A 90 5.48 -6.65 7.34
CA ALA A 90 6.53 -6.96 6.38
C ALA A 90 7.38 -5.74 6.04
N LEU A 91 6.76 -4.57 5.84
CA LEU A 91 7.49 -3.32 5.60
C LEU A 91 8.37 -2.95 6.79
N ARG A 92 7.86 -3.08 8.03
CA ARG A 92 8.63 -2.81 9.24
C ARG A 92 9.84 -3.72 9.41
N LEU A 93 9.74 -4.97 8.99
CA LEU A 93 10.87 -5.90 8.99
C LEU A 93 11.96 -5.50 7.99
N LEU A 94 11.62 -4.70 6.98
CA LEU A 94 12.56 -4.17 5.99
C LEU A 94 13.17 -2.80 6.38
N GLU A 95 12.62 -2.10 7.40
CA GLU A 95 13.17 -0.82 7.89
C GLU A 95 14.65 -0.91 8.30
N PRO A 96 15.11 -1.93 9.05
CA PRO A 96 16.53 -2.09 9.37
C PRO A 96 17.43 -2.29 8.15
N HIS A 97 16.84 -2.60 7.00
CA HIS A 97 17.52 -2.79 5.71
C HIS A 97 17.41 -1.59 4.77
N GLY A 98 16.94 -0.44 5.30
CA GLY A 98 16.91 0.82 4.58
C GLY A 98 15.56 1.14 3.90
N LEU A 99 14.52 0.35 4.12
CA LEU A 99 13.19 0.69 3.63
C LEU A 99 12.55 1.79 4.49
N THR A 100 12.13 2.89 3.87
CA THR A 100 11.29 3.92 4.51
C THR A 100 9.86 3.75 4.03
N PRO A 101 8.93 3.18 4.83
CA PRO A 101 7.58 2.89 4.38
C PRO A 101 6.76 4.18 4.18
N GLY A 102 6.03 4.27 3.07
CA GLY A 102 5.12 5.38 2.78
C GLY A 102 3.67 4.92 2.63
N PHE A 103 2.73 5.71 3.12
CA PHE A 103 1.31 5.41 3.03
C PHE A 103 0.53 6.59 2.45
N LEU A 104 -0.24 6.31 1.37
CA LEU A 104 -1.15 7.30 0.80
C LEU A 104 -2.41 7.40 1.67
N ILE A 105 -2.62 8.57 2.25
CA ILE A 105 -3.75 8.80 3.16
C ILE A 105 -4.50 10.05 2.72
N THR A 106 -5.82 9.92 2.61
CA THR A 106 -6.69 11.04 2.20
C THR A 106 -6.43 12.29 3.05
N PRO A 107 -6.41 13.50 2.44
CA PRO A 107 -6.23 14.75 3.17
C PRO A 107 -7.47 15.17 3.99
N SER A 108 -8.57 14.42 3.93
CA SER A 108 -9.79 14.70 4.69
C SER A 108 -9.61 14.55 6.20
N VAL A 109 -10.58 15.05 6.97
CA VAL A 109 -10.62 14.89 8.44
C VAL A 109 -10.62 13.40 8.82
N ASP A 110 -11.31 12.56 8.04
CA ASP A 110 -11.37 11.11 8.28
C ASP A 110 -10.00 10.42 8.07
N GLY A 111 -9.11 11.00 7.26
CA GLY A 111 -7.71 10.57 7.11
C GLY A 111 -6.79 10.94 8.27
N THR A 112 -7.28 11.69 9.27
CA THR A 112 -6.43 12.14 10.40
C THR A 112 -6.00 10.97 11.28
N ALA A 113 -6.92 10.11 11.69
CA ALA A 113 -6.60 8.96 12.54
C ALA A 113 -5.69 7.93 11.81
N PRO A 114 -5.97 7.50 10.57
CA PRO A 114 -5.03 6.69 9.80
C PRO A 114 -3.63 7.32 9.66
N ALA A 115 -3.54 8.65 9.46
CA ALA A 115 -2.26 9.33 9.37
C ALA A 115 -1.48 9.35 10.69
N MET A 116 -2.19 9.52 11.81
CA MET A 116 -1.57 9.41 13.13
C MET A 116 -1.05 8.00 13.38
N LEU A 117 -1.82 6.96 13.00
CA LEU A 117 -1.41 5.58 13.13
C LEU A 117 -0.20 5.29 12.24
N ALA A 118 -0.23 5.71 10.97
CA ALA A 118 0.89 5.53 10.04
C ALA A 118 2.20 6.12 10.59
N ARG A 119 2.16 7.36 11.13
CA ARG A 119 3.34 7.96 11.78
C ARG A 119 3.80 7.19 13.01
N ARG A 120 2.85 6.66 13.80
CA ARG A 120 3.18 5.90 15.01
C ARG A 120 3.88 4.57 14.69
N ILE A 121 3.64 4.00 13.52
CA ILE A 121 4.33 2.79 13.04
C ILE A 121 5.62 3.09 12.25
N GLY A 122 6.12 4.33 12.27
CA GLY A 122 7.32 4.74 11.56
C GLY A 122 7.12 5.10 10.09
N GLY A 123 5.87 5.10 9.61
CA GLY A 123 5.57 5.34 8.19
C GLY A 123 5.52 6.82 7.80
N HIS A 124 6.02 7.12 6.61
CA HIS A 124 5.85 8.43 5.96
C HIS A 124 4.42 8.58 5.44
N VAL A 125 3.79 9.72 5.73
CA VAL A 125 2.41 10.00 5.30
C VAL A 125 2.41 10.86 4.04
N ILE A 126 1.99 10.25 2.93
CA ILE A 126 1.76 10.94 1.66
C ILE A 126 0.29 11.35 1.64
N ARG A 127 0.02 12.66 1.60
CA ARG A 127 -1.35 13.19 1.61
C ARG A 127 -1.90 13.29 0.19
N GLY A 128 -2.76 12.35 -0.19
CA GLY A 128 -3.37 12.29 -1.51
C GLY A 128 -4.62 11.42 -1.52
N SER A 129 -5.28 11.34 -2.67
CA SER A 129 -6.46 10.49 -2.87
C SER A 129 -6.33 9.73 -4.17
N SER A 130 -6.40 8.41 -4.09
CA SER A 130 -6.40 7.53 -5.27
C SER A 130 -7.70 7.59 -6.08
N THR A 131 -8.78 8.16 -5.51
CA THR A 131 -10.12 8.12 -6.12
C THR A 131 -10.51 9.36 -6.93
N HIS A 132 -9.96 10.54 -6.62
CA HIS A 132 -10.42 11.80 -7.25
C HIS A 132 -9.41 12.42 -8.21
N THR A 133 -8.15 12.09 -8.14
CA THR A 133 -7.13 12.57 -9.08
C THR A 133 -5.95 11.59 -9.11
N GLY A 134 -6.10 10.50 -9.84
CA GLY A 134 -5.03 9.49 -9.97
C GLY A 134 -3.68 10.11 -10.36
N ALA A 135 -3.68 11.12 -11.24
CA ALA A 135 -2.49 11.85 -11.65
C ALA A 135 -1.83 12.63 -10.49
N ARG A 136 -2.61 13.23 -9.58
CA ARG A 136 -2.06 13.94 -8.42
C ARG A 136 -1.45 12.96 -7.41
N ALA A 137 -2.14 11.86 -7.12
CA ALA A 137 -1.61 10.82 -6.23
C ALA A 137 -0.30 10.23 -6.79
N LEU A 138 -0.25 10.01 -8.11
CA LEU A 138 0.93 9.53 -8.79
C LEU A 138 2.11 10.52 -8.68
N ARG A 139 1.84 11.82 -8.81
CA ARG A 139 2.82 12.88 -8.61
C ARG A 139 3.33 12.91 -7.15
N ASP A 140 2.42 12.85 -6.17
CA ASP A 140 2.77 12.86 -4.75
C ASP A 140 3.66 11.63 -4.40
N PHE A 141 3.33 10.47 -4.95
CA PHE A 141 4.18 9.28 -4.85
C PHE A 141 5.53 9.46 -5.52
N TYR A 142 5.55 9.99 -6.75
CA TYR A 142 6.79 10.25 -7.48
C TYR A 142 7.73 11.14 -6.67
N GLU A 143 7.21 12.25 -6.12
CA GLU A 143 8.01 13.17 -5.31
C GLU A 143 8.52 12.50 -4.03
N ALA A 144 7.71 11.71 -3.35
CA ALA A 144 8.13 10.98 -2.14
C ALA A 144 9.24 9.96 -2.45
N ILE A 145 9.15 9.26 -3.58
CA ILE A 145 10.17 8.29 -4.00
C ILE A 145 11.47 8.99 -4.38
N VAL A 146 11.40 9.98 -5.29
CA VAL A 146 12.58 10.54 -5.91
C VAL A 146 13.32 11.50 -4.97
N LYS A 147 12.57 12.35 -4.23
CA LYS A 147 13.17 13.36 -3.36
C LYS A 147 13.48 12.87 -1.94
N GLN A 148 12.69 11.91 -1.43
CA GLN A 148 12.74 11.49 -0.02
C GLN A 148 13.11 10.01 0.15
N GLN A 149 13.32 9.29 -0.94
CA GLN A 149 13.64 7.85 -0.94
C GLN A 149 12.61 7.00 -0.17
N VAL A 150 11.36 7.46 -0.13
CA VAL A 150 10.25 6.73 0.48
C VAL A 150 9.85 5.56 -0.41
N SER A 151 9.52 4.44 0.20
CA SER A 151 9.00 3.24 -0.45
C SER A 151 7.48 3.17 -0.23
N PRO A 152 6.65 3.68 -1.18
CA PRO A 152 5.20 3.75 -0.98
C PRO A 152 4.59 2.36 -1.08
N ALA A 153 3.93 1.95 -0.02
CA ALA A 153 3.17 0.70 0.01
C ALA A 153 1.90 0.83 -0.84
N ILE A 154 1.74 -0.03 -1.83
CA ILE A 154 0.59 -0.01 -2.72
C ILE A 154 -0.18 -1.32 -2.59
N THR A 155 -1.49 -1.20 -2.35
CA THR A 155 -2.44 -2.29 -2.51
C THR A 155 -3.03 -2.20 -3.91
N PRO A 156 -2.58 -3.07 -4.86
CA PRO A 156 -2.88 -2.88 -6.27
C PRO A 156 -4.35 -3.09 -6.64
N ASP A 157 -5.11 -3.81 -5.84
CA ASP A 157 -6.57 -3.92 -5.95
C ASP A 157 -7.31 -2.64 -5.53
N GLY A 158 -6.61 -1.72 -4.84
CA GLY A 158 -7.14 -0.41 -4.46
C GLY A 158 -8.20 -0.50 -3.36
N PRO A 159 -8.77 0.65 -2.93
CA PRO A 159 -9.68 0.70 -1.78
C PRO A 159 -11.11 0.23 -2.07
N ARG A 160 -11.44 -0.10 -3.32
CA ARG A 160 -12.80 -0.48 -3.76
C ARG A 160 -12.83 -1.80 -4.54
N GLY A 161 -11.68 -2.47 -4.70
CA GLY A 161 -11.58 -3.68 -5.47
C GLY A 161 -11.76 -3.49 -6.99
N PRO A 162 -12.08 -4.55 -7.71
CA PRO A 162 -12.30 -5.93 -7.22
C PRO A 162 -11.06 -6.56 -6.57
N VAL A 163 -11.31 -7.53 -5.66
CA VAL A 163 -10.25 -8.26 -4.98
C VAL A 163 -9.36 -9.02 -5.98
N HIS A 164 -8.04 -8.93 -5.77
CA HIS A 164 -7.02 -9.57 -6.63
C HIS A 164 -6.98 -9.04 -8.09
N GLU A 165 -7.59 -7.90 -8.38
CA GLU A 165 -7.38 -7.20 -9.65
C GLU A 165 -6.22 -6.23 -9.52
N PHE A 166 -5.12 -6.51 -10.22
CA PHE A 166 -3.93 -5.67 -10.17
C PHE A 166 -4.08 -4.43 -11.05
N LYS A 167 -4.30 -3.25 -10.47
CA LYS A 167 -4.47 -1.98 -11.17
C LYS A 167 -3.13 -1.36 -11.60
N GLN A 168 -3.17 -0.56 -12.65
CA GLN A 168 -1.98 -0.01 -13.30
C GLN A 168 -1.11 0.93 -12.43
N GLY A 169 -1.64 1.47 -11.34
CA GLY A 169 -0.98 2.54 -10.56
C GLY A 169 0.46 2.21 -10.13
N ALA A 170 0.71 0.99 -9.64
CA ALA A 170 2.04 0.56 -9.22
C ALA A 170 3.01 0.42 -10.42
N VAL A 171 2.52 -0.11 -11.55
CA VAL A 171 3.32 -0.32 -12.75
C VAL A 171 3.71 1.00 -13.39
N VAL A 172 2.75 1.92 -13.53
CA VAL A 172 2.99 3.29 -14.04
C VAL A 172 3.97 4.04 -13.14
N LEU A 173 3.83 3.92 -11.83
CA LEU A 173 4.74 4.55 -10.87
C LEU A 173 6.16 3.98 -10.99
N ALA A 174 6.31 2.66 -11.15
CA ALA A 174 7.59 2.01 -11.38
C ALA A 174 8.25 2.48 -12.68
N GLN A 175 7.48 2.57 -13.77
CA GLN A 175 7.95 3.07 -15.06
C GLN A 175 8.45 4.51 -14.96
N LEU A 176 7.70 5.38 -14.28
CA LEU A 176 8.06 6.81 -14.12
C LEU A 176 9.29 7.02 -13.24
N THR A 177 9.41 6.25 -12.15
CA THR A 177 10.47 6.42 -11.16
C THR A 177 11.73 5.59 -11.46
N GLY A 178 11.60 4.53 -12.26
CA GLY A 178 12.66 3.53 -12.47
C GLY A 178 12.92 2.68 -11.23
N LYS A 179 12.02 2.72 -10.22
CA LYS A 179 12.17 1.91 -9.01
C LYS A 179 11.48 0.56 -9.17
N PRO A 180 12.11 -0.52 -8.66
CA PRO A 180 11.53 -1.85 -8.78
C PRO A 180 10.26 -2.01 -7.96
N ILE A 181 9.30 -2.75 -8.50
CA ILE A 181 8.16 -3.27 -7.75
C ILE A 181 8.65 -4.45 -6.93
N LEU A 182 8.33 -4.49 -5.65
CA LEU A 182 8.68 -5.59 -4.75
C LEU A 182 7.38 -6.31 -4.31
N PRO A 183 7.06 -7.47 -4.89
CA PRO A 183 5.87 -8.24 -4.53
C PRO A 183 6.02 -8.84 -3.12
N ILE A 184 4.99 -8.69 -2.28
CA ILE A 184 4.94 -9.24 -0.93
C ILE A 184 3.62 -9.98 -0.73
N ALA A 185 3.67 -11.19 -0.21
CA ALA A 185 2.49 -11.93 0.18
C ALA A 185 2.56 -12.38 1.64
N VAL A 186 1.39 -12.56 2.24
CA VAL A 186 1.25 -13.03 3.61
C VAL A 186 0.35 -14.26 3.61
N SER A 187 0.78 -15.29 4.33
CA SER A 187 -0.01 -16.51 4.55
C SER A 187 0.00 -16.85 6.03
N ALA A 188 -1.10 -17.38 6.56
CA ALA A 188 -1.17 -17.75 7.95
C ALA A 188 -1.79 -19.14 8.15
N SER A 189 -1.31 -19.85 9.17
CA SER A 189 -1.80 -21.20 9.48
C SER A 189 -3.28 -21.21 9.93
N ARG A 190 -3.77 -20.12 10.52
CA ARG A 190 -5.18 -19.90 10.86
C ARG A 190 -5.51 -18.44 10.63
N THR A 191 -6.65 -18.18 9.99
CA THR A 191 -7.06 -16.83 9.57
C THR A 191 -8.54 -16.64 9.79
N LEU A 192 -8.92 -15.50 10.36
CA LEU A 192 -10.31 -15.00 10.30
C LEU A 192 -10.48 -14.31 8.96
N ARG A 193 -11.49 -14.70 8.20
CA ARG A 193 -11.87 -14.06 6.93
C ARG A 193 -13.17 -13.28 7.15
N PHE A 194 -13.17 -12.03 6.72
CA PHE A 194 -14.31 -11.14 6.84
C PHE A 194 -15.05 -11.05 5.51
N SER A 195 -16.36 -10.89 5.54
CA SER A 195 -17.21 -10.72 4.36
C SER A 195 -17.15 -9.28 3.81
N THR A 196 -15.93 -8.71 3.74
CA THR A 196 -15.65 -7.41 3.13
C THR A 196 -15.36 -7.57 1.65
N TRP A 197 -15.38 -6.47 0.88
CA TRP A 197 -15.08 -6.49 -0.56
C TRP A 197 -13.70 -7.09 -0.87
N ASP A 198 -12.71 -6.86 0.00
CA ASP A 198 -11.32 -7.34 -0.12
C ASP A 198 -11.13 -8.73 0.50
N ARG A 199 -12.18 -9.32 1.09
CA ARG A 199 -12.08 -10.58 1.86
C ARG A 199 -10.98 -10.49 2.92
N PHE A 200 -10.98 -9.41 3.68
CA PHE A 200 -9.95 -9.08 4.66
C PHE A 200 -9.58 -10.29 5.51
N GLU A 201 -8.28 -10.56 5.59
CA GLU A 201 -7.72 -11.70 6.32
C GLU A 201 -6.93 -11.22 7.55
N LEU A 202 -7.36 -11.67 8.72
CA LEU A 202 -6.65 -11.42 9.98
C LEU A 202 -6.13 -12.74 10.55
N PRO A 203 -4.82 -12.95 10.63
CA PRO A 203 -4.24 -14.10 11.30
C PRO A 203 -4.73 -14.21 12.74
N VAL A 204 -5.18 -15.39 13.14
CA VAL A 204 -5.63 -15.65 14.52
C VAL A 204 -4.41 -15.59 15.45
N PRO A 205 -4.52 -15.03 16.66
CA PRO A 205 -3.43 -15.06 17.65
C PRO A 205 -2.84 -16.47 17.81
N PHE A 206 -1.53 -16.52 18.00
CA PHE A 206 -0.71 -17.74 18.11
C PHE A 206 -0.62 -18.60 16.84
N SER A 207 -1.14 -18.10 15.70
CA SER A 207 -0.94 -18.76 14.41
C SER A 207 0.50 -18.54 13.90
N ARG A 208 0.97 -19.45 13.05
CA ARG A 208 2.19 -19.24 12.27
C ARG A 208 1.89 -18.36 11.09
N VAL A 209 2.72 -17.34 10.84
CA VAL A 209 2.60 -16.40 9.73
C VAL A 209 3.85 -16.47 8.88
N GLN A 210 3.67 -16.71 7.58
CA GLN A 210 4.72 -16.67 6.58
C GLN A 210 4.60 -15.38 5.77
N ILE A 211 5.66 -14.59 5.74
CA ILE A 211 5.84 -13.47 4.80
C ILE A 211 6.74 -13.98 3.68
N SER A 212 6.29 -13.81 2.45
CA SER A 212 7.01 -14.19 1.23
C SER A 212 7.24 -12.95 0.37
N ILE A 213 8.49 -12.68 0.05
CA ILE A 213 8.91 -11.57 -0.82
C ILE A 213 9.39 -12.17 -2.12
N GLY A 214 8.84 -11.70 -3.23
CA GLY A 214 9.22 -12.15 -4.57
C GLY A 214 10.39 -11.35 -5.15
N ASP A 215 10.81 -11.76 -6.33
CA ASP A 215 11.84 -11.05 -7.08
C ASP A 215 11.40 -9.63 -7.45
N PRO A 216 12.32 -8.65 -7.43
CA PRO A 216 12.01 -7.28 -7.81
C PRO A 216 11.73 -7.21 -9.31
N VAL A 217 10.69 -6.48 -9.68
CA VAL A 217 10.29 -6.28 -11.07
C VAL A 217 10.62 -4.85 -11.49
N ILE A 218 11.57 -4.70 -12.42
CA ILE A 218 11.91 -3.41 -13.03
C ILE A 218 11.02 -3.21 -14.24
N VAL A 219 10.37 -2.06 -14.32
CA VAL A 219 9.53 -1.67 -15.46
C VAL A 219 10.36 -0.79 -16.39
N PRO A 220 10.66 -1.21 -17.62
CA PRO A 220 11.41 -0.40 -18.57
C PRO A 220 10.67 0.90 -18.92
N ARG A 221 11.42 1.96 -19.15
CA ARG A 221 10.89 3.20 -19.73
C ARG A 221 10.44 2.93 -21.16
N GLY A 222 9.26 3.41 -21.54
CA GLY A 222 8.75 3.24 -22.90
C GLY A 222 8.01 1.94 -23.16
N PHE A 223 7.64 1.18 -22.13
CA PHE A 223 6.66 0.10 -22.30
C PHE A 223 5.35 0.66 -22.86
N ASP A 224 4.85 0.00 -23.89
CA ASP A 224 3.54 0.32 -24.45
C ASP A 224 2.38 -0.13 -23.53
N PRO A 225 1.14 0.32 -23.77
CA PRO A 225 0.00 -0.04 -22.94
C PRO A 225 -0.27 -1.55 -22.85
N ASP A 226 -0.04 -2.30 -23.92
CA ASP A 226 -0.31 -3.75 -23.95
C ASP A 226 0.74 -4.50 -23.12
N ALA A 227 2.01 -4.12 -23.23
CA ALA A 227 3.08 -4.65 -22.40
C ALA A 227 2.85 -4.35 -20.91
N LEU A 228 2.35 -3.14 -20.57
CA LEU A 228 1.97 -2.78 -19.20
C LEU A 228 0.81 -3.65 -18.69
N ALA A 229 -0.21 -3.91 -19.51
CA ALA A 229 -1.33 -4.79 -19.15
C ALA A 229 -0.87 -6.24 -18.92
N GLY A 230 0.01 -6.76 -19.78
CA GLY A 230 0.63 -8.08 -19.61
C GLY A 230 1.42 -8.16 -18.28
N LEU A 231 2.17 -7.12 -17.95
CA LEU A 231 2.93 -7.06 -16.70
C LEU A 231 2.03 -6.97 -15.45
N GLN A 232 0.91 -6.23 -15.51
CA GLN A 232 -0.08 -6.19 -14.45
C GLN A 232 -0.64 -7.59 -14.14
N LYS A 233 -1.03 -8.32 -15.17
CA LYS A 233 -1.52 -9.70 -15.04
C LYS A 233 -0.46 -10.60 -14.39
N LYS A 234 0.77 -10.55 -14.88
CA LYS A 234 1.90 -11.33 -14.34
C LYS A 234 2.18 -10.99 -12.87
N LEU A 235 2.14 -9.72 -12.48
CA LEU A 235 2.32 -9.30 -11.08
C LEU A 235 1.19 -9.79 -10.18
N GLY A 236 -0.06 -9.77 -10.67
CA GLY A 236 -1.20 -10.35 -9.97
C GLY A 236 -1.02 -11.85 -9.72
N GLU A 237 -0.63 -12.60 -10.75
CA GLU A 237 -0.33 -14.04 -10.66
C GLU A 237 0.85 -14.29 -9.70
N THR A 238 1.89 -13.48 -9.75
CA THR A 238 3.05 -13.56 -8.84
C THR A 238 2.62 -13.41 -7.38
N LEU A 239 1.78 -12.42 -7.05
CA LEU A 239 1.27 -12.24 -5.68
C LEU A 239 0.46 -13.44 -5.19
N LEU A 240 -0.37 -14.04 -6.06
CA LEU A 240 -1.13 -15.25 -5.75
C LEU A 240 -0.22 -16.47 -5.58
N ALA A 241 0.79 -16.63 -6.43
CA ALA A 241 1.76 -17.70 -6.33
C ALA A 241 2.61 -17.61 -5.06
N LEU A 242 3.05 -16.40 -4.66
CA LEU A 242 3.75 -16.16 -3.40
C LEU A 242 2.88 -16.51 -2.20
N LYS A 243 1.58 -16.17 -2.24
CA LYS A 243 0.62 -16.55 -1.21
C LYS A 243 0.49 -18.06 -1.10
N ALA A 244 0.35 -18.75 -2.24
CA ALA A 244 0.25 -20.22 -2.29
C ALA A 244 1.52 -20.88 -1.75
N SER A 245 2.70 -20.41 -2.15
CA SER A 245 4.00 -20.86 -1.61
C SER A 245 4.09 -20.68 -0.09
N GLY A 246 3.62 -19.55 0.43
CA GLY A 246 3.57 -19.31 1.87
C GLY A 246 2.64 -20.30 2.60
N TYR A 247 1.50 -20.67 2.02
CA TYR A 247 0.65 -21.72 2.60
C TYR A 247 1.34 -23.09 2.56
N ALA A 248 2.02 -23.43 1.48
CA ALA A 248 2.77 -24.68 1.36
C ALA A 248 3.87 -24.77 2.43
N ALA A 249 4.62 -23.68 2.67
CA ALA A 249 5.61 -23.58 3.75
C ALA A 249 5.02 -23.77 5.17
N LEU A 250 3.73 -23.48 5.33
CA LEU A 250 2.99 -23.71 6.57
C LEU A 250 2.36 -25.12 6.65
N GLY A 251 2.57 -25.99 5.65
CA GLY A 251 1.97 -27.31 5.55
C GLY A 251 0.47 -27.27 5.20
N LYS A 252 0.02 -26.25 4.49
CA LYS A 252 -1.39 -26.07 4.08
C LYS A 252 -1.53 -25.96 2.57
N ARG A 253 -2.68 -26.39 2.03
CA ARG A 253 -3.08 -26.03 0.67
C ARG A 253 -3.64 -24.60 0.68
N ALA A 254 -3.38 -23.86 -0.41
CA ALA A 254 -4.06 -22.59 -0.66
C ALA A 254 -5.56 -22.90 -0.82
N GLY A 255 -6.39 -22.35 0.06
CA GLY A 255 -7.86 -22.49 -0.01
C GLY A 255 -8.48 -21.36 -0.82
#